data_5fa5b661240114dc76f1306bc4959c62
#
_entry.id   5fa5b661240114dc76f1306bc4959c62
#
_cell.length_a   1.000
_cell.length_b   1.000
_cell.length_c   1.000
_cell.angle_alpha   90.00
_cell.angle_beta   90.00
_cell.angle_gamma   90.00
#
_symmetry.space_group_name_H-M   'P 1'
#
loop_
_entity.id
_entity.type
_entity.pdbx_description
1 polymer ?
#
loop_
_entity_poly.entity_id
_entity_poly.type
_entity_poly.pdbx_seq_one_letter_code
_entity_poly.pdbx_strand_id
1 'polypeptide(L)'
;MLRGTVSGFAAGVGGADAVTVPPFDSALGQSEPFSRRVARNTQTLLIEESHLARVVDPAGGSWYVEHLTDDLAQAAWAFFQEIEGAGGAVAALDSGLVAEKVAEVRAIREKGVATRKTPLTGVSEFPNLDEKPVERTPLPAPVERGGLPLYRPAEAYEAYRDRSDALLAEKGERPQAFLATLGPLAAYTARAAFARNLLQAGGIAGPEAGPTESAEDVAKAFEGAGTPVAVICSTDKLYDERAETTAAALREAGAAYVLLAGRPKEPVPGVDGYLFAGCDALAVIGDVYGALEGEK
;
A
#
# COMPACT_ATOMS: atom_id res chain seq x y z
N MET A 1 11.56 2.40 13.23
CA MET A 1 12.53 3.23 13.97
C MET A 1 12.81 4.53 13.22
N LEU A 2 13.38 4.52 12.01
CA LEU A 2 13.73 5.74 11.26
C LEU A 2 12.59 6.76 11.15
N ARG A 3 11.40 6.33 10.75
CA ARG A 3 10.23 7.20 10.64
C ARG A 3 9.87 7.88 11.97
N GLY A 4 9.86 7.13 13.08
CA GLY A 4 9.58 7.68 14.41
C GLY A 4 10.60 8.73 14.85
N THR A 5 11.89 8.50 14.56
CA THR A 5 12.97 9.47 14.84
C THR A 5 12.79 10.75 14.03
N VAL A 6 12.56 10.64 12.71
CA VAL A 6 12.36 11.81 11.84
C VAL A 6 11.09 12.57 12.22
N SER A 7 10.00 11.87 12.55
CA SER A 7 8.75 12.52 13.00
C SER A 7 8.93 13.27 14.32
N GLY A 8 9.65 12.67 15.28
CA GLY A 8 9.98 13.33 16.56
C GLY A 8 10.85 14.55 16.37
N PHE A 9 11.86 14.48 15.49
CA PHE A 9 12.69 15.62 15.11
C PHE A 9 11.85 16.74 14.47
N ALA A 10 11.04 16.40 13.46
CA ALA A 10 10.21 17.36 12.74
C ALA A 10 9.22 18.08 13.67
N ALA A 11 8.59 17.34 14.60
CA ALA A 11 7.69 17.92 15.58
C ALA A 11 8.43 18.90 16.52
N GLY A 12 9.63 18.54 16.98
CA GLY A 12 10.45 19.40 17.84
C GLY A 12 10.90 20.68 17.12
N VAL A 13 11.37 20.57 15.88
CA VAL A 13 11.77 21.74 15.06
C VAL A 13 10.57 22.60 14.68
N GLY A 14 9.41 21.99 14.47
CA GLY A 14 8.16 22.68 14.17
C GLY A 14 7.50 23.37 15.36
N GLY A 15 8.12 23.34 16.55
CA GLY A 15 7.65 24.09 17.72
C GLY A 15 6.50 23.43 18.48
N ALA A 16 6.35 22.11 18.39
CA ALA A 16 5.36 21.39 19.19
C ALA A 16 5.65 21.51 20.69
N ASP A 17 4.63 21.83 21.50
CA ASP A 17 4.75 21.94 22.97
C ASP A 17 5.08 20.60 23.63
N ALA A 18 4.59 19.50 23.06
CA ALA A 18 4.85 18.16 23.55
C ALA A 18 4.94 17.17 22.37
N VAL A 19 5.87 16.23 22.47
CA VAL A 19 6.09 15.19 21.45
C VAL A 19 6.02 13.81 22.11
N THR A 20 5.20 12.93 21.55
CA THR A 20 5.13 11.52 21.95
C THR A 20 5.58 10.65 20.79
N VAL A 21 6.67 9.90 20.95
CA VAL A 21 7.15 8.93 19.99
C VAL A 21 6.60 7.54 20.36
N PRO A 22 5.71 6.94 19.56
CA PRO A 22 5.22 5.59 19.85
C PRO A 22 6.32 4.56 19.61
N PRO A 23 6.29 3.42 20.33
CA PRO A 23 7.16 2.28 20.01
C PRO A 23 6.92 1.79 18.57
N PHE A 24 7.99 1.39 17.87
CA PHE A 24 7.92 1.01 16.46
C PHE A 24 7.12 -0.27 16.20
N ASP A 25 6.88 -1.08 17.22
CA ASP A 25 6.10 -2.33 17.18
C ASP A 25 4.65 -2.18 17.68
N SER A 26 4.19 -0.96 17.93
CA SER A 26 2.87 -0.70 18.55
C SER A 26 1.67 -1.19 17.70
N ALA A 27 1.86 -1.40 16.40
CA ALA A 27 0.82 -1.95 15.53
C ALA A 27 0.79 -3.49 15.49
N LEU A 28 1.82 -4.16 16.03
CA LEU A 28 1.96 -5.62 16.00
C LEU A 28 1.37 -6.31 17.24
N GLY A 29 1.15 -5.56 18.32
CA GLY A 29 0.72 -6.08 19.61
C GLY A 29 1.25 -5.26 20.78
N GLN A 30 1.36 -5.86 21.95
CA GLN A 30 1.96 -5.20 23.12
C GLN A 30 3.45 -4.95 22.86
N SER A 31 3.83 -3.67 22.95
CA SER A 31 5.21 -3.26 22.70
C SER A 31 6.19 -3.85 23.72
N GLU A 32 7.31 -4.35 23.24
CA GLU A 32 8.36 -4.92 24.08
C GLU A 32 9.18 -3.86 24.83
N PRO A 33 9.92 -4.25 25.89
CA PRO A 33 10.80 -3.33 26.62
C PRO A 33 11.84 -2.64 25.74
N PHE A 34 12.34 -3.32 24.71
CA PHE A 34 13.32 -2.75 23.78
C PHE A 34 12.69 -1.61 22.95
N SER A 35 11.53 -1.84 22.33
CA SER A 35 10.87 -0.84 21.49
C SER A 35 10.43 0.39 22.31
N ARG A 36 9.92 0.18 23.52
CA ARG A 36 9.59 1.27 24.47
C ARG A 36 10.83 2.08 24.86
N ARG A 37 11.97 1.39 25.11
CA ARG A 37 13.23 2.06 25.42
C ARG A 37 13.73 2.89 24.24
N VAL A 38 13.64 2.37 23.00
CA VAL A 38 14.02 3.11 21.79
C VAL A 38 13.14 4.35 21.63
N ALA A 39 11.82 4.24 21.79
CA ALA A 39 10.91 5.37 21.71
C ALA A 39 11.26 6.49 22.71
N ARG A 40 11.48 6.13 23.98
CA ARG A 40 11.89 7.09 25.02
C ARG A 40 13.27 7.70 24.72
N ASN A 41 14.24 6.86 24.37
CA ASN A 41 15.62 7.35 24.15
C ASN A 41 15.70 8.23 22.90
N THR A 42 14.85 8.04 21.90
CA THR A 42 14.77 8.94 20.74
C THR A 42 14.54 10.38 21.19
N GLN A 43 13.63 10.61 22.13
CA GLN A 43 13.35 11.95 22.65
C GLN A 43 14.52 12.50 23.47
N THR A 44 15.13 11.67 24.33
CA THR A 44 16.30 12.05 25.12
C THR A 44 17.46 12.47 24.20
N LEU A 45 17.77 11.71 23.17
CA LEU A 45 18.81 12.03 22.18
C LEU A 45 18.51 13.35 21.43
N LEU A 46 17.25 13.57 21.04
CA LEU A 46 16.86 14.80 20.37
C LEU A 46 17.01 16.04 21.28
N ILE A 47 16.70 15.92 22.57
CA ILE A 47 16.80 17.02 23.52
C ILE A 47 18.25 17.25 23.96
N GLU A 48 18.94 16.21 24.42
CA GLU A 48 20.22 16.32 25.11
C GLU A 48 21.43 16.31 24.17
N GLU A 49 21.39 15.49 23.10
CA GLU A 49 22.52 15.38 22.16
C GLU A 49 22.33 16.24 20.91
N SER A 50 21.14 16.25 20.31
CA SER A 50 20.82 17.12 19.16
C SER A 50 20.46 18.55 19.56
N HIS A 51 20.29 18.80 20.86
CA HIS A 51 20.04 20.11 21.44
C HIS A 51 18.82 20.88 20.88
N LEU A 52 17.78 20.17 20.45
CA LEU A 52 16.61 20.82 19.84
C LEU A 52 15.92 21.84 20.76
N ALA A 53 16.01 21.63 22.09
CA ALA A 53 15.42 22.55 23.07
C ALA A 53 16.28 23.80 23.36
N ARG A 54 17.47 23.96 22.75
CA ARG A 54 18.35 25.10 22.99
C ARG A 54 17.98 26.34 22.18
N VAL A 55 17.27 26.17 21.11
CA VAL A 55 16.86 27.25 20.19
C VAL A 55 15.35 27.36 20.23
N VAL A 56 14.84 28.55 20.52
CA VAL A 56 13.41 28.87 20.39
C VAL A 56 13.14 29.12 18.91
N ASP A 57 12.11 28.44 18.37
CA ASP A 57 11.73 28.58 16.97
C ASP A 57 12.88 28.34 15.97
N PRO A 58 13.45 27.13 15.93
CA PRO A 58 14.64 26.85 15.11
C PRO A 58 14.37 26.99 13.59
N ALA A 59 13.14 26.99 13.15
CA ALA A 59 12.72 27.20 11.76
C ALA A 59 12.33 28.67 11.47
N GLY A 60 12.32 29.54 12.47
CA GLY A 60 11.94 30.94 12.37
C GLY A 60 12.77 31.73 11.35
N GLY A 61 12.10 32.54 10.55
CA GLY A 61 12.72 33.31 9.46
C GLY A 61 12.98 32.54 8.17
N SER A 62 12.67 31.21 8.12
CA SER A 62 12.64 30.45 6.87
C SER A 62 11.44 30.87 6.04
N TRP A 63 11.65 31.43 4.88
CA TRP A 63 10.59 31.88 3.97
C TRP A 63 9.53 30.80 3.72
N TYR A 64 9.96 29.58 3.46
CA TYR A 64 9.05 28.47 3.21
C TYR A 64 8.21 28.13 4.44
N VAL A 65 8.86 28.04 5.62
CA VAL A 65 8.17 27.67 6.86
C VAL A 65 7.20 28.76 7.31
N GLU A 66 7.60 30.06 7.23
CA GLU A 66 6.72 31.19 7.57
C GLU A 66 5.49 31.22 6.66
N HIS A 67 5.69 31.09 5.34
CA HIS A 67 4.58 31.08 4.38
C HIS A 67 3.64 29.89 4.59
N LEU A 68 4.20 28.70 4.78
CA LEU A 68 3.40 27.48 5.06
C LEU A 68 2.62 27.62 6.39
N THR A 69 3.20 28.26 7.39
CA THR A 69 2.55 28.51 8.68
C THR A 69 1.36 29.45 8.51
N ASP A 70 1.51 30.53 7.72
CA ASP A 70 0.42 31.46 7.42
C ASP A 70 -0.70 30.78 6.63
N ASP A 71 -0.37 30.03 5.56
CA ASP A 71 -1.33 29.26 4.78
C ASP A 71 -2.12 28.26 5.65
N LEU A 72 -1.43 27.56 6.55
CA LEU A 72 -2.06 26.64 7.49
C LEU A 72 -2.97 27.35 8.48
N ALA A 73 -2.55 28.49 9.00
CA ALA A 73 -3.36 29.31 9.91
C ALA A 73 -4.63 29.81 9.22
N GLN A 74 -4.55 30.27 7.96
CA GLN A 74 -5.71 30.70 7.19
C GLN A 74 -6.68 29.55 6.91
N ALA A 75 -6.17 28.36 6.55
CA ALA A 75 -7.01 27.17 6.34
C ALA A 75 -7.69 26.73 7.63
N ALA A 76 -6.97 26.71 8.75
CA ALA A 76 -7.52 26.40 10.06
C ALA A 76 -8.59 27.40 10.50
N TRP A 77 -8.37 28.70 10.25
CA TRP A 77 -9.33 29.75 10.53
C TRP A 77 -10.61 29.61 9.73
N ALA A 78 -10.51 29.29 8.44
CA ALA A 78 -11.67 29.05 7.59
C ALA A 78 -12.51 27.86 8.10
N PHE A 79 -11.86 26.76 8.51
CA PHE A 79 -12.55 25.62 9.08
C PHE A 79 -13.17 25.93 10.45
N PHE A 80 -12.49 26.71 11.28
CA PHE A 80 -13.06 27.21 12.55
C PHE A 80 -14.33 28.04 12.31
N GLN A 81 -14.34 28.96 11.35
CA GLN A 81 -15.53 29.75 11.00
C GLN A 81 -16.69 28.88 10.49
N GLU A 82 -16.41 27.79 9.75
CA GLU A 82 -17.41 26.83 9.31
C GLU A 82 -18.07 26.11 10.52
N ILE A 83 -17.25 25.69 11.50
CA ILE A 83 -17.72 25.06 12.74
C ILE A 83 -18.58 26.04 13.55
N GLU A 84 -18.12 27.28 13.73
CA GLU A 84 -18.89 28.32 14.46
C GLU A 84 -20.20 28.68 13.73
N GLY A 85 -20.17 28.74 12.41
CA GLY A 85 -21.38 28.96 11.59
C GLY A 85 -22.40 27.82 11.70
N ALA A 86 -21.97 26.58 12.01
CA ALA A 86 -22.84 25.45 12.27
C ALA A 86 -23.43 25.42 13.70
N GLY A 87 -23.14 26.40 14.54
CA GLY A 87 -23.60 26.49 15.92
C GLY A 87 -22.56 26.03 16.97
N GLY A 88 -21.29 26.01 16.59
CA GLY A 88 -20.16 25.66 17.44
C GLY A 88 -19.79 24.17 17.39
N ALA A 89 -18.75 23.78 18.10
CA ALA A 89 -18.13 22.47 18.02
C ALA A 89 -19.09 21.30 18.35
N VAL A 90 -19.95 21.43 19.34
CA VAL A 90 -20.91 20.39 19.71
C VAL A 90 -21.92 20.16 18.59
N ALA A 91 -22.53 21.23 18.08
CA ALA A 91 -23.48 21.15 16.97
C ALA A 91 -22.85 20.60 15.68
N ALA A 92 -21.61 20.98 15.38
CA ALA A 92 -20.87 20.46 14.23
C ALA A 92 -20.54 18.96 14.34
N LEU A 93 -20.26 18.46 15.55
CA LEU A 93 -20.07 17.03 15.81
C LEU A 93 -21.40 16.26 15.69
N ASP A 94 -22.46 16.76 16.31
CA ASP A 94 -23.79 16.12 16.32
C ASP A 94 -24.42 16.08 14.93
N SER A 95 -24.22 17.14 14.12
CA SER A 95 -24.71 17.20 12.72
C SER A 95 -23.90 16.34 11.75
N GLY A 96 -22.72 15.84 12.14
CA GLY A 96 -21.84 15.05 11.28
C GLY A 96 -20.90 15.90 10.38
N LEU A 97 -20.91 17.23 10.47
CA LEU A 97 -20.03 18.10 9.67
C LEU A 97 -18.56 17.71 9.76
N VAL A 98 -18.08 17.48 11.00
CA VAL A 98 -16.67 17.09 11.22
C VAL A 98 -16.38 15.70 10.62
N ALA A 99 -17.31 14.75 10.77
CA ALA A 99 -17.18 13.41 10.22
C ALA A 99 -17.12 13.42 8.68
N GLU A 100 -17.93 14.26 8.03
CA GLU A 100 -17.94 14.45 6.58
C GLU A 100 -16.60 15.00 6.08
N LYS A 101 -16.06 16.06 6.70
CA LYS A 101 -14.75 16.63 6.35
C LYS A 101 -13.60 15.62 6.53
N VAL A 102 -13.64 14.83 7.59
CA VAL A 102 -12.66 13.74 7.80
C VAL A 102 -12.79 12.67 6.72
N ALA A 103 -14.02 12.29 6.34
CA ALA A 103 -14.26 11.29 5.31
C ALA A 103 -13.76 11.74 3.93
N GLU A 104 -13.94 13.02 3.57
CA GLU A 104 -13.38 13.60 2.32
C GLU A 104 -11.85 13.44 2.25
N VAL A 105 -11.14 13.84 3.31
CA VAL A 105 -9.68 13.71 3.38
C VAL A 105 -9.24 12.25 3.41
N ARG A 106 -9.98 11.40 4.11
CA ARG A 106 -9.72 9.96 4.16
C ARG A 106 -9.83 9.34 2.77
N ALA A 107 -10.88 9.63 2.02
CA ALA A 107 -11.06 9.11 0.65
C ALA A 107 -9.91 9.50 -0.29
N ILE A 108 -9.40 10.74 -0.19
CA ILE A 108 -8.22 11.19 -0.96
C ILE A 108 -6.97 10.38 -0.58
N ARG A 109 -6.75 10.13 0.71
CA ARG A 109 -5.61 9.34 1.20
C ARG A 109 -5.72 7.88 0.78
N GLU A 110 -6.88 7.26 0.93
CA GLU A 110 -7.15 5.88 0.52
C GLU A 110 -6.91 5.69 -0.98
N LYS A 111 -7.41 6.61 -1.80
CA LYS A 111 -7.12 6.62 -3.23
C LYS A 111 -5.62 6.76 -3.53
N GLY A 112 -4.91 7.64 -2.80
CA GLY A 112 -3.47 7.81 -2.94
C GLY A 112 -2.69 6.53 -2.62
N VAL A 113 -3.12 5.81 -1.59
CA VAL A 113 -2.53 4.51 -1.18
C VAL A 113 -2.89 3.40 -2.18
N ALA A 114 -4.15 3.30 -2.59
CA ALA A 114 -4.64 2.29 -3.53
C ALA A 114 -3.96 2.41 -4.91
N THR A 115 -3.77 3.63 -5.40
CA THR A 115 -3.07 3.90 -6.68
C THR A 115 -1.55 3.94 -6.56
N ARG A 116 -1.00 3.71 -5.37
CA ARG A 116 0.44 3.78 -5.06
C ARG A 116 1.07 5.14 -5.36
N LYS A 117 0.26 6.20 -5.50
CA LYS A 117 0.72 7.59 -5.56
C LYS A 117 1.34 8.02 -4.22
N THR A 118 0.84 7.45 -3.12
CA THR A 118 1.42 7.56 -1.77
C THR A 118 1.96 6.18 -1.39
N PRO A 119 3.21 5.84 -1.79
CA PRO A 119 3.76 4.51 -1.57
C PRO A 119 4.05 4.28 -0.09
N LEU A 120 3.80 3.06 0.37
CA LEU A 120 4.14 2.58 1.71
C LEU A 120 5.24 1.53 1.57
N THR A 121 6.48 1.92 1.87
CA THR A 121 7.66 1.04 1.77
C THR A 121 7.50 -0.19 2.68
N GLY A 122 7.70 -1.37 2.12
CA GLY A 122 7.50 -2.66 2.79
C GLY A 122 6.04 -3.16 2.77
N VAL A 123 5.10 -2.35 2.28
CA VAL A 123 3.67 -2.69 2.17
C VAL A 123 3.23 -2.68 0.72
N SER A 124 2.97 -1.49 0.14
CA SER A 124 2.56 -1.35 -1.27
C SER A 124 3.74 -1.29 -2.24
N GLU A 125 4.95 -1.01 -1.74
CA GLU A 125 6.20 -1.01 -2.50
C GLU A 125 7.26 -1.83 -1.77
N PHE A 126 7.98 -2.66 -2.52
CA PHE A 126 9.01 -3.55 -2.01
C PHE A 126 8.52 -4.47 -0.89
N PRO A 127 7.36 -5.15 -1.06
CA PRO A 127 6.90 -6.15 -0.10
C PRO A 127 7.87 -7.33 -0.04
N ASN A 128 7.94 -8.00 1.11
CA ASN A 128 8.71 -9.21 1.29
C ASN A 128 7.78 -10.36 1.71
N LEU A 129 7.60 -11.35 0.83
CA LEU A 129 6.78 -12.53 1.14
C LEU A 129 7.47 -13.53 2.08
N ASP A 130 8.78 -13.46 2.17
CA ASP A 130 9.60 -14.33 3.02
C ASP A 130 9.85 -13.71 4.40
N GLU A 131 9.16 -12.62 4.74
CA GLU A 131 9.26 -11.98 6.04
C GLU A 131 8.77 -12.95 7.12
N LYS A 132 9.61 -13.13 8.14
CA LYS A 132 9.24 -13.98 9.29
C LYS A 132 8.26 -13.22 10.18
N PRO A 133 7.09 -13.80 10.49
CA PRO A 133 6.14 -13.20 11.41
C PRO A 133 6.82 -12.88 12.76
N VAL A 134 6.53 -11.69 13.27
CA VAL A 134 7.00 -11.27 14.59
C VAL A 134 5.91 -11.57 15.59
N GLU A 135 6.19 -12.50 16.50
CA GLU A 135 5.25 -12.84 17.57
C GLU A 135 5.22 -11.74 18.64
N ARG A 136 4.04 -11.28 18.99
CA ARG A 136 3.76 -10.31 20.06
C ARG A 136 2.55 -10.76 20.86
N THR A 137 2.53 -10.42 22.14
CA THR A 137 1.31 -10.55 22.94
C THR A 137 0.21 -9.69 22.29
N PRO A 138 -0.97 -10.25 21.96
CA PRO A 138 -2.05 -9.49 21.35
C PRO A 138 -2.44 -8.28 22.19
N LEU A 139 -2.85 -7.20 21.52
CA LEU A 139 -3.49 -6.09 22.20
C LEU A 139 -4.86 -6.53 22.75
N PRO A 140 -5.31 -5.94 23.85
CA PRO A 140 -6.71 -6.11 24.29
C PRO A 140 -7.65 -5.74 23.13
N ALA A 141 -8.78 -6.42 23.03
CA ALA A 141 -9.81 -6.09 22.07
C ALA A 141 -10.13 -4.58 22.13
N PRO A 142 -10.25 -3.90 20.99
CA PRO A 142 -10.59 -2.49 20.98
C PRO A 142 -11.94 -2.30 21.69
N VAL A 143 -11.99 -1.36 22.63
CA VAL A 143 -13.27 -0.93 23.20
C VAL A 143 -13.91 -0.01 22.18
N GLU A 144 -15.10 -0.38 21.70
CA GLU A 144 -15.90 0.51 20.87
C GLU A 144 -16.24 1.77 21.67
N ARG A 145 -15.57 2.84 21.37
CA ARG A 145 -15.85 4.18 21.86
C ARG A 145 -16.41 4.94 20.69
N GLY A 146 -17.55 5.57 20.85
CA GLY A 146 -18.05 6.49 19.82
C GLY A 146 -16.98 7.52 19.42
N GLY A 147 -17.15 8.18 18.29
CA GLY A 147 -16.23 9.18 17.77
C GLY A 147 -15.56 8.76 16.47
N LEU A 148 -14.43 9.40 16.15
CA LEU A 148 -13.70 9.13 14.91
C LEU A 148 -12.94 7.80 15.01
N PRO A 149 -13.06 6.91 14.01
CA PRO A 149 -12.34 5.64 14.00
C PRO A 149 -10.85 5.84 13.81
N LEU A 150 -10.05 4.96 14.41
CA LEU A 150 -8.62 4.90 14.10
C LEU A 150 -8.43 4.47 12.64
N TYR A 151 -7.51 5.11 11.96
CA TYR A 151 -7.18 4.84 10.57
C TYR A 151 -5.69 4.57 10.41
N ARG A 152 -5.36 3.45 9.76
CA ARG A 152 -3.99 3.10 9.38
C ARG A 152 -3.90 2.98 7.86
N PRO A 153 -3.01 3.74 7.19
CA PRO A 153 -2.89 3.70 5.73
C PRO A 153 -2.57 2.32 5.13
N ALA A 154 -1.92 1.44 5.90
CA ALA A 154 -1.54 0.10 5.46
C ALA A 154 -2.67 -0.94 5.56
N GLU A 155 -3.74 -0.66 6.30
CA GLU A 155 -4.76 -1.62 6.72
C GLU A 155 -5.39 -2.40 5.57
N ALA A 156 -5.67 -1.74 4.44
CA ALA A 156 -6.26 -2.40 3.28
C ALA A 156 -5.33 -3.43 2.62
N TYR A 157 -4.01 -3.18 2.59
CA TYR A 157 -3.02 -4.15 2.12
C TYR A 157 -2.77 -5.26 3.15
N GLU A 158 -2.75 -4.90 4.44
CA GLU A 158 -2.56 -5.83 5.54
C GLU A 158 -3.64 -6.91 5.54
N ALA A 159 -4.90 -6.55 5.28
CA ALA A 159 -6.01 -7.51 5.18
C ALA A 159 -5.75 -8.60 4.12
N TYR A 160 -5.20 -8.25 2.95
CA TYR A 160 -4.82 -9.24 1.94
C TYR A 160 -3.59 -10.05 2.35
N ARG A 161 -2.61 -9.44 3.03
CA ARG A 161 -1.44 -10.14 3.54
C ARG A 161 -1.81 -11.16 4.62
N ASP A 162 -2.68 -10.78 5.56
CA ASP A 162 -3.18 -11.68 6.60
C ASP A 162 -3.91 -12.87 5.98
N ARG A 163 -4.70 -12.63 4.93
CA ARG A 163 -5.36 -13.70 4.15
C ARG A 163 -4.35 -14.64 3.49
N SER A 164 -3.30 -14.10 2.87
CA SER A 164 -2.22 -14.88 2.28
C SER A 164 -1.46 -15.71 3.32
N ASP A 165 -1.18 -15.12 4.47
CA ASP A 165 -0.48 -15.80 5.57
C ASP A 165 -1.34 -16.92 6.18
N ALA A 166 -2.65 -16.74 6.27
CA ALA A 166 -3.58 -17.78 6.68
C ALA A 166 -3.60 -18.94 5.68
N LEU A 167 -3.65 -18.67 4.37
CA LEU A 167 -3.58 -19.69 3.33
C LEU A 167 -2.23 -20.44 3.35
N LEU A 168 -1.13 -19.75 3.56
CA LEU A 168 0.18 -20.38 3.72
C LEU A 168 0.21 -21.32 4.94
N ALA A 169 -0.38 -20.92 6.06
CA ALA A 169 -0.45 -21.75 7.26
C ALA A 169 -1.36 -22.98 7.07
N GLU A 170 -2.44 -22.84 6.33
CA GLU A 170 -3.41 -23.91 6.08
C GLU A 170 -2.96 -24.90 5.00
N LYS A 171 -2.46 -24.36 3.84
CA LYS A 171 -2.20 -25.14 2.62
C LYS A 171 -0.72 -25.37 2.35
N GLY A 172 0.18 -24.69 3.08
CA GLY A 172 1.63 -24.78 2.87
C GLY A 172 2.16 -23.90 1.72
N GLU A 173 1.27 -23.18 1.03
CA GLU A 173 1.64 -22.31 -0.08
C GLU A 173 0.80 -21.02 -0.10
N ARG A 174 1.38 -19.96 -0.65
CA ARG A 174 0.67 -18.69 -0.85
C ARG A 174 -0.18 -18.73 -2.12
N PRO A 175 -1.22 -17.89 -2.22
CA PRO A 175 -1.91 -17.68 -3.49
C PRO A 175 -0.93 -17.21 -4.56
N GLN A 176 -1.13 -17.69 -5.80
CA GLN A 176 -0.21 -17.46 -6.90
C GLN A 176 -0.94 -16.87 -8.12
N ALA A 177 -0.23 -15.98 -8.85
CA ALA A 177 -0.61 -15.53 -10.18
C ALA A 177 0.60 -15.72 -11.11
N PHE A 178 0.44 -16.52 -12.15
CA PHE A 178 1.51 -16.88 -13.07
C PHE A 178 1.91 -15.67 -13.95
N LEU A 179 3.19 -15.34 -13.99
CA LEU A 179 3.70 -14.30 -14.88
C LEU A 179 4.05 -14.90 -16.24
N ALA A 180 3.13 -14.72 -17.18
CA ALA A 180 3.25 -15.15 -18.58
C ALA A 180 4.17 -14.20 -19.35
N THR A 181 5.47 -14.43 -19.26
CA THR A 181 6.51 -13.58 -19.85
C THR A 181 6.70 -13.90 -21.33
N LEU A 182 6.70 -12.86 -22.20
CA LEU A 182 6.87 -13.00 -23.64
C LEU A 182 8.22 -12.46 -24.12
N GLY A 183 8.90 -13.25 -24.92
CA GLY A 183 10.16 -12.89 -25.57
C GLY A 183 11.38 -13.08 -24.68
N PRO A 184 12.52 -12.48 -25.06
CA PRO A 184 13.76 -12.59 -24.30
C PRO A 184 13.70 -11.83 -22.98
N LEU A 185 14.58 -12.16 -22.04
CA LEU A 185 14.67 -11.58 -20.70
C LEU A 185 14.56 -10.04 -20.69
N ALA A 186 15.27 -9.36 -21.60
CA ALA A 186 15.26 -7.90 -21.69
C ALA A 186 13.89 -7.31 -22.08
N ALA A 187 13.00 -8.08 -22.71
CA ALA A 187 11.70 -7.62 -23.15
C ALA A 187 10.67 -7.57 -22.00
N TYR A 188 10.74 -8.49 -21.07
CA TYR A 188 9.69 -8.64 -20.05
C TYR A 188 10.11 -8.24 -18.63
N THR A 189 11.42 -8.22 -18.31
CA THR A 189 11.91 -8.04 -16.93
C THR A 189 11.28 -6.86 -16.20
N ALA A 190 11.19 -5.70 -16.83
CA ALA A 190 10.65 -4.50 -16.18
C ALA A 190 9.17 -4.66 -15.83
N ARG A 191 8.37 -5.23 -16.74
CA ARG A 191 6.93 -5.42 -16.53
C ARG A 191 6.63 -6.59 -15.60
N ALA A 192 7.39 -7.67 -15.69
CA ALA A 192 7.29 -8.80 -14.76
C ALA A 192 7.66 -8.37 -13.31
N ALA A 193 8.73 -7.58 -13.16
CA ALA A 193 9.10 -7.03 -11.85
C ALA A 193 8.02 -6.09 -11.28
N PHE A 194 7.42 -5.24 -12.12
CA PHE A 194 6.31 -4.37 -11.71
C PHE A 194 5.08 -5.19 -11.29
N ALA A 195 4.67 -6.16 -12.10
CA ALA A 195 3.51 -7.02 -11.80
C ALA A 195 3.75 -7.81 -10.51
N ARG A 196 4.94 -8.40 -10.36
CA ARG A 196 5.33 -9.13 -9.15
C ARG A 196 5.25 -8.24 -7.90
N ASN A 197 5.84 -7.04 -7.96
CA ASN A 197 5.82 -6.10 -6.82
C ASN A 197 4.39 -5.70 -6.43
N LEU A 198 3.50 -5.48 -7.41
CA LEU A 198 2.10 -5.17 -7.15
C LEU A 198 1.36 -6.35 -6.52
N LEU A 199 1.50 -7.54 -7.06
CA LEU A 199 0.84 -8.75 -6.55
C LEU A 199 1.34 -9.14 -5.15
N GLN A 200 2.65 -9.05 -4.93
CA GLN A 200 3.27 -9.33 -3.63
C GLN A 200 2.82 -8.36 -2.55
N ALA A 201 2.42 -7.14 -2.89
CA ALA A 201 1.80 -6.22 -1.92
C ALA A 201 0.53 -6.81 -1.30
N GLY A 202 -0.23 -7.60 -2.06
CA GLY A 202 -1.38 -8.39 -1.58
C GLY A 202 -1.04 -9.79 -1.09
N GLY A 203 0.24 -10.16 -1.00
CA GLY A 203 0.62 -11.51 -0.55
C GLY A 203 0.59 -12.58 -1.64
N ILE A 204 0.42 -12.22 -2.91
CA ILE A 204 0.30 -13.14 -4.04
C ILE A 204 1.68 -13.39 -4.64
N ALA A 205 2.12 -14.65 -4.71
CA ALA A 205 3.36 -15.04 -5.35
C ALA A 205 3.24 -14.98 -6.88
N GLY A 206 4.36 -14.65 -7.57
CA GLY A 206 4.40 -14.51 -9.02
C GLY A 206 5.46 -15.40 -9.66
N PRO A 207 5.21 -16.73 -9.83
CA PRO A 207 6.11 -17.57 -10.60
C PRO A 207 6.13 -17.15 -12.08
N GLU A 208 7.31 -17.22 -12.72
CA GLU A 208 7.53 -16.77 -14.11
C GLU A 208 7.69 -17.94 -15.09
N ALA A 209 7.19 -17.74 -16.32
CA ALA A 209 7.46 -18.65 -17.44
C ALA A 209 8.96 -18.69 -17.81
N GLY A 210 9.67 -17.59 -17.61
CA GLY A 210 11.00 -17.37 -18.17
C GLY A 210 10.95 -16.89 -19.63
N PRO A 211 12.06 -16.93 -20.38
CA PRO A 211 12.07 -16.58 -21.80
C PRO A 211 11.20 -17.55 -22.62
N THR A 212 10.31 -17.01 -23.46
CA THR A 212 9.42 -17.80 -24.33
C THR A 212 9.45 -17.26 -25.75
N GLU A 213 9.29 -18.13 -26.73
CA GLU A 213 9.31 -17.76 -28.15
C GLU A 213 7.92 -17.79 -28.80
N SER A 214 6.97 -18.52 -28.22
CA SER A 214 5.62 -18.66 -28.73
C SER A 214 4.53 -18.60 -27.64
N ALA A 215 3.27 -18.48 -28.04
CA ALA A 215 2.11 -18.56 -27.14
C ALA A 215 1.97 -19.97 -26.55
N GLU A 216 2.32 -21.00 -27.29
CA GLU A 216 2.30 -22.40 -26.88
C GLU A 216 3.32 -22.67 -25.76
N ASP A 217 4.51 -22.06 -25.83
CA ASP A 217 5.51 -22.17 -24.74
C ASP A 217 4.98 -21.59 -23.44
N VAL A 218 4.30 -20.45 -23.53
CA VAL A 218 3.66 -19.80 -22.35
C VAL A 218 2.56 -20.66 -21.78
N ALA A 219 1.67 -21.18 -22.65
CA ALA A 219 0.55 -22.06 -22.22
C ALA A 219 1.07 -23.32 -21.54
N LYS A 220 2.07 -23.97 -22.10
CA LYS A 220 2.71 -25.15 -21.51
C LYS A 220 3.35 -24.86 -20.14
N ALA A 221 4.00 -23.70 -20.00
CA ALA A 221 4.55 -23.29 -18.70
C ALA A 221 3.44 -22.99 -17.68
N PHE A 222 2.30 -22.47 -18.13
CA PHE A 222 1.14 -22.18 -17.30
C PHE A 222 0.46 -23.46 -16.77
N GLU A 223 0.35 -24.52 -17.55
CA GLU A 223 -0.24 -25.80 -17.13
C GLU A 223 0.40 -26.36 -15.84
N GLY A 224 1.70 -26.10 -15.64
CA GLY A 224 2.43 -26.50 -14.45
C GLY A 224 2.35 -25.54 -13.27
N ALA A 225 1.71 -24.37 -13.44
CA ALA A 225 1.74 -23.31 -12.42
C ALA A 225 0.72 -23.47 -11.27
N GLY A 226 -0.29 -24.33 -11.44
CA GLY A 226 -1.26 -24.64 -10.38
C GLY A 226 -2.16 -23.47 -9.96
N THR A 227 -2.34 -22.46 -10.81
CA THR A 227 -3.16 -21.27 -10.56
C THR A 227 -4.08 -20.99 -11.75
N PRO A 228 -5.32 -20.50 -11.53
CA PRO A 228 -6.20 -20.08 -12.63
C PRO A 228 -5.92 -18.65 -13.13
N VAL A 229 -4.93 -17.95 -12.57
CA VAL A 229 -4.65 -16.54 -12.88
C VAL A 229 -3.33 -16.41 -13.61
N ALA A 230 -3.33 -15.70 -14.75
CA ALA A 230 -2.13 -15.36 -15.51
C ALA A 230 -1.99 -13.85 -15.73
N VAL A 231 -0.75 -13.36 -15.78
CA VAL A 231 -0.42 -11.95 -16.07
C VAL A 231 0.58 -11.90 -17.22
N ILE A 232 0.17 -11.42 -18.37
CA ILE A 232 1.03 -11.27 -19.56
C ILE A 232 2.00 -10.11 -19.33
N CYS A 233 3.30 -10.38 -19.47
CA CYS A 233 4.39 -9.43 -19.22
C CYS A 233 5.35 -9.33 -20.40
N SER A 234 5.41 -8.18 -21.07
CA SER A 234 6.37 -7.90 -22.15
C SER A 234 6.43 -6.41 -22.52
N THR A 235 7.04 -6.08 -23.66
CA THR A 235 7.02 -4.75 -24.27
C THR A 235 5.73 -4.48 -25.04
N ASP A 236 5.38 -3.20 -25.27
CA ASP A 236 4.21 -2.82 -26.07
C ASP A 236 4.26 -3.42 -27.47
N LYS A 237 5.45 -3.44 -28.12
CA LYS A 237 5.64 -4.05 -29.44
C LYS A 237 5.25 -5.53 -29.45
N LEU A 238 5.68 -6.30 -28.46
CA LEU A 238 5.33 -7.73 -28.38
C LEU A 238 3.86 -7.93 -27.99
N TYR A 239 3.24 -6.98 -27.28
CA TYR A 239 1.81 -7.01 -27.04
C TYR A 239 1.01 -6.84 -28.33
N ASP A 240 1.37 -5.87 -29.17
CA ASP A 240 0.73 -5.65 -30.47
C ASP A 240 0.80 -6.89 -31.36
N GLU A 241 1.89 -7.66 -31.27
CA GLU A 241 2.13 -8.85 -32.11
C GLU A 241 1.51 -10.14 -31.54
N ARG A 242 1.46 -10.30 -30.20
CA ARG A 242 1.26 -11.62 -29.59
C ARG A 242 0.31 -11.65 -28.36
N ALA A 243 -0.13 -10.52 -27.81
CA ALA A 243 -0.90 -10.55 -26.56
C ALA A 243 -2.24 -11.29 -26.73
N GLU A 244 -2.96 -11.09 -27.84
CA GLU A 244 -4.24 -11.76 -28.12
C GLU A 244 -4.06 -13.28 -28.25
N THR A 245 -3.10 -13.72 -29.05
CA THR A 245 -2.83 -15.17 -29.23
C THR A 245 -2.36 -15.82 -27.93
N THR A 246 -1.58 -15.11 -27.12
CA THR A 246 -1.16 -15.60 -25.82
C THR A 246 -2.33 -15.68 -24.83
N ALA A 247 -3.21 -14.67 -24.81
CA ALA A 247 -4.40 -14.70 -23.97
C ALA A 247 -5.32 -15.89 -24.34
N ALA A 248 -5.51 -16.14 -25.64
CA ALA A 248 -6.27 -17.29 -26.13
C ALA A 248 -5.64 -18.61 -25.68
N ALA A 249 -4.32 -18.79 -25.88
CA ALA A 249 -3.62 -20.00 -25.47
C ALA A 249 -3.65 -20.23 -23.94
N LEU A 250 -3.54 -19.18 -23.14
CA LEU A 250 -3.69 -19.26 -21.68
C LEU A 250 -5.12 -19.70 -21.28
N ARG A 251 -6.14 -19.18 -21.98
CA ARG A 251 -7.54 -19.62 -21.76
C ARG A 251 -7.75 -21.09 -22.10
N GLU A 252 -7.20 -21.55 -23.23
CA GLU A 252 -7.25 -22.95 -23.61
C GLU A 252 -6.51 -23.85 -22.61
N ALA A 253 -5.42 -23.35 -22.01
CA ALA A 253 -4.68 -24.03 -20.94
C ALA A 253 -5.34 -23.93 -19.56
N GLY A 254 -6.55 -23.32 -19.45
CA GLY A 254 -7.35 -23.30 -18.22
C GLY A 254 -7.24 -22.02 -17.38
N ALA A 255 -6.67 -20.92 -17.91
CA ALA A 255 -6.67 -19.64 -17.21
C ALA A 255 -8.09 -19.08 -17.10
N ALA A 256 -8.60 -18.93 -15.87
CA ALA A 256 -9.89 -18.30 -15.60
C ALA A 256 -9.82 -16.76 -15.63
N TYR A 257 -8.67 -16.19 -15.32
CA TYR A 257 -8.48 -14.74 -15.28
C TYR A 257 -7.13 -14.36 -15.87
N VAL A 258 -7.16 -13.53 -16.92
CA VAL A 258 -5.96 -13.12 -17.65
C VAL A 258 -5.79 -11.60 -17.53
N LEU A 259 -4.67 -11.19 -16.98
CA LEU A 259 -4.25 -9.79 -16.84
C LEU A 259 -3.11 -9.47 -17.81
N LEU A 260 -2.89 -8.18 -18.09
CA LEU A 260 -1.75 -7.70 -18.87
C LEU A 260 -1.04 -6.57 -18.12
N ALA A 261 0.28 -6.69 -17.98
CA ALA A 261 1.12 -5.67 -17.34
C ALA A 261 1.43 -4.53 -18.32
N GLY A 262 0.55 -3.55 -18.38
CA GLY A 262 0.62 -2.41 -19.29
C GLY A 262 -0.72 -1.72 -19.42
N ARG A 263 -0.74 -0.66 -20.23
CA ARG A 263 -1.96 0.06 -20.59
C ARG A 263 -1.99 0.24 -22.10
N PRO A 264 -2.47 -0.76 -22.87
CA PRO A 264 -2.60 -0.65 -24.31
C PRO A 264 -3.61 0.45 -24.67
N LYS A 265 -3.53 0.96 -25.90
CA LYS A 265 -4.45 1.98 -26.41
C LYS A 265 -5.87 1.43 -26.60
N GLU A 266 -5.95 0.18 -27.04
CA GLU A 266 -7.20 -0.55 -27.25
C GLU A 266 -7.22 -1.81 -26.38
N PRO A 267 -8.38 -2.26 -25.92
CA PRO A 267 -8.49 -3.49 -25.18
C PRO A 267 -7.98 -4.69 -25.99
N VAL A 268 -7.23 -5.56 -25.36
CA VAL A 268 -6.72 -6.80 -25.97
C VAL A 268 -7.76 -7.90 -25.78
N PRO A 269 -8.21 -8.58 -26.85
CA PRO A 269 -9.15 -9.69 -26.72
C PRO A 269 -8.62 -10.79 -25.80
N GLY A 270 -9.48 -11.33 -24.95
CA GLY A 270 -9.12 -12.37 -24.00
C GLY A 270 -8.43 -11.91 -22.71
N VAL A 271 -8.13 -10.61 -22.58
CA VAL A 271 -7.57 -9.99 -21.36
C VAL A 271 -8.70 -9.35 -20.54
N ASP A 272 -8.79 -9.67 -19.26
CA ASP A 272 -9.84 -9.19 -18.35
C ASP A 272 -9.48 -7.86 -17.65
N GLY A 273 -8.18 -7.57 -17.50
CA GLY A 273 -7.75 -6.37 -16.79
C GLY A 273 -6.28 -6.01 -17.01
N TYR A 274 -5.91 -4.85 -16.50
CA TYR A 274 -4.61 -4.25 -16.79
C TYR A 274 -3.91 -3.76 -15.51
N LEU A 275 -2.59 -4.06 -15.40
CA LEU A 275 -1.73 -3.56 -14.34
C LEU A 275 -0.79 -2.50 -14.92
N PHE A 276 -0.86 -1.28 -14.43
CA PHE A 276 -0.01 -0.18 -14.88
C PHE A 276 0.25 0.81 -13.76
N ALA A 277 1.23 1.68 -13.93
CA ALA A 277 1.54 2.71 -12.95
C ALA A 277 0.34 3.66 -12.75
N GLY A 278 -0.17 3.73 -11.53
CA GLY A 278 -1.34 4.54 -11.18
C GLY A 278 -2.69 3.82 -11.31
N CYS A 279 -2.73 2.52 -11.66
CA CYS A 279 -3.95 1.72 -11.49
C CYS A 279 -4.29 1.57 -10.01
N ASP A 280 -5.54 1.22 -9.72
CA ASP A 280 -5.96 0.85 -8.37
C ASP A 280 -5.44 -0.56 -8.05
N ALA A 281 -4.30 -0.61 -7.33
CA ALA A 281 -3.64 -1.85 -6.99
C ALA A 281 -4.48 -2.72 -6.03
N LEU A 282 -5.23 -2.10 -5.12
CA LEU A 282 -6.11 -2.85 -4.20
C LEU A 282 -7.27 -3.51 -4.95
N ALA A 283 -7.87 -2.81 -5.92
CA ALA A 283 -8.90 -3.39 -6.77
C ALA A 283 -8.36 -4.57 -7.60
N VAL A 284 -7.17 -4.42 -8.22
CA VAL A 284 -6.51 -5.49 -8.97
C VAL A 284 -6.22 -6.70 -8.08
N ILE A 285 -5.69 -6.50 -6.86
CA ILE A 285 -5.43 -7.57 -5.90
C ILE A 285 -6.74 -8.27 -5.51
N GLY A 286 -7.81 -7.51 -5.25
CA GLY A 286 -9.14 -8.05 -4.96
C GLY A 286 -9.70 -8.90 -6.09
N ASP A 287 -9.57 -8.44 -7.33
CA ASP A 287 -9.99 -9.17 -8.53
C ASP A 287 -9.24 -10.50 -8.70
N VAL A 288 -7.92 -10.49 -8.42
CA VAL A 288 -7.10 -11.72 -8.45
C VAL A 288 -7.55 -12.69 -7.37
N TYR A 289 -7.81 -12.23 -6.15
CA TYR A 289 -8.35 -13.11 -5.10
C TYR A 289 -9.72 -13.69 -5.46
N GLY A 290 -10.63 -12.90 -6.03
CA GLY A 290 -11.92 -13.39 -6.52
C GLY A 290 -11.78 -14.47 -7.60
N ALA A 291 -10.84 -14.30 -8.52
CA ALA A 291 -10.54 -15.30 -9.55
C ALA A 291 -9.94 -16.60 -8.98
N LEU A 292 -9.06 -16.47 -7.96
CA LEU A 292 -8.48 -17.64 -7.27
C LEU A 292 -9.51 -18.45 -6.49
N GLU A 293 -10.62 -17.86 -6.08
CA GLU A 293 -11.72 -18.50 -5.36
C GLU A 293 -12.85 -18.97 -6.26
N GLY A 294 -12.76 -18.72 -7.56
CA GLY A 294 -13.77 -19.11 -8.53
C GLY A 294 -15.02 -18.23 -8.52
N GLU A 295 -14.91 -17.00 -8.01
CA GLU A 295 -15.99 -15.99 -8.00
C GLU A 295 -16.06 -15.18 -9.31
N LYS A 296 -15.12 -15.39 -10.23
CA LYS A 296 -15.00 -14.72 -11.55
C LYS A 296 -14.81 -15.72 -12.67
#